data_b85acda7452df134012295a1f824c03b
#
_entry.id   b85acda7452df134012295a1f824c03b
#
_cell.length_a   1.000
_cell.length_b   1.000
_cell.length_c   1.000
_cell.angle_alpha   90.00
_cell.angle_beta   90.00
_cell.angle_gamma   90.00
#
_symmetry.space_group_name_H-M   'P 1'
#
loop_
_entity.id
_entity.type
_entity.pdbx_description
1 polymer ?
#
loop_
_entity_poly.entity_id
_entity_poly.type
_entity_poly.pdbx_seq_one_letter_code
_entity_poly.pdbx_strand_id
1 'polypeptide(L)'
;MSEAPIPSHWAAQRERGSFALMRLTAWAVRVLGRRTMAPLLYLIVLYFYLFGRSARDSARQYQGNLARWSGRVELQPSTRSVYRQFMSFAEALLDKLDVWSGRVGRERLVIHDQANLHASLAGPRGQLLVGSHLGNLDICRALAEMGGEVRMNVLVHTRHAEQFNRLLDQSGADNLRLIQVSELDPATMLQLSQRLERGEWLAIAGDRVPLHGGRTAMADFLGQPAAFPQGPWLLAGLLECPVNLLFCLKQDERFHVHLEPFAERIRWRRADRDAVIAQAVQRYADRLAARCLEAPLQWFNFYPFWNTQDPRRD
;
A
#
# COMPACT_ATOMS: atom_id res chain seq x y z
N MET A 1 28.14 26.37 -12.53
CA MET A 1 27.55 25.67 -11.40
C MET A 1 26.51 24.71 -11.99
N SER A 2 26.85 23.41 -11.99
CA SER A 2 25.99 22.37 -12.56
C SER A 2 24.97 21.98 -11.48
N GLU A 3 23.69 22.23 -11.72
CA GLU A 3 22.62 21.76 -10.86
C GLU A 3 22.64 20.23 -10.80
N ALA A 4 22.76 19.70 -9.60
CA ALA A 4 22.61 18.26 -9.36
C ALA A 4 21.17 17.84 -9.75
N PRO A 5 20.98 16.70 -10.43
CA PRO A 5 19.64 16.28 -10.84
C PRO A 5 18.80 15.96 -9.61
N ILE A 6 17.64 16.59 -9.50
CA ILE A 6 16.61 16.34 -8.49
C ILE A 6 16.30 14.85 -8.48
N PRO A 7 16.37 14.16 -7.31
CA PRO A 7 16.06 12.72 -7.25
C PRO A 7 14.65 12.48 -7.77
N SER A 8 14.50 11.54 -8.69
CA SER A 8 13.23 11.22 -9.33
C SER A 8 12.23 10.69 -8.31
N HIS A 9 11.30 11.54 -7.88
CA HIS A 9 10.17 11.17 -7.03
C HIS A 9 9.36 10.06 -7.73
N TRP A 10 8.82 9.09 -6.94
CA TRP A 10 8.08 7.94 -7.47
C TRP A 10 6.99 8.29 -8.50
N ALA A 11 6.34 9.45 -8.38
CA ALA A 11 5.29 9.88 -9.31
C ALA A 11 5.82 10.72 -10.49
N ALA A 12 7.11 11.10 -10.50
CA ALA A 12 7.78 11.61 -11.69
C ALA A 12 8.19 10.46 -12.63
N GLN A 13 8.15 9.23 -12.16
CA GLN A 13 8.29 8.06 -13.04
C GLN A 13 7.02 7.99 -13.91
N ARG A 14 7.13 8.45 -15.17
CA ARG A 14 6.09 8.25 -16.18
C ARG A 14 5.66 6.78 -16.15
N GLU A 15 4.37 6.53 -15.92
CA GLU A 15 3.78 5.22 -16.14
C GLU A 15 4.12 4.78 -17.58
N ARG A 16 5.09 3.90 -17.70
CA ARG A 16 5.55 3.38 -19.01
C ARG A 16 4.58 2.36 -19.62
N GLY A 17 3.39 2.19 -19.04
CA GLY A 17 2.34 1.29 -19.52
C GLY A 17 1.20 2.07 -20.19
N SER A 18 0.89 1.76 -21.44
CA SER A 18 -0.34 2.23 -22.05
C SER A 18 -1.53 1.59 -21.35
N PHE A 19 -2.50 2.39 -20.89
CA PHE A 19 -3.77 1.90 -20.29
C PHE A 19 -4.47 0.91 -21.23
N ALA A 20 -4.38 1.13 -22.55
CA ALA A 20 -4.90 0.22 -23.56
C ALA A 20 -4.20 -1.16 -23.52
N LEU A 21 -2.87 -1.16 -23.35
CA LEU A 21 -2.10 -2.41 -23.24
C LEU A 21 -2.43 -3.18 -21.96
N MET A 22 -2.61 -2.48 -20.85
CA MET A 22 -3.05 -3.10 -19.58
C MET A 22 -4.44 -3.73 -19.73
N ARG A 23 -5.40 -3.04 -20.38
CA ARG A 23 -6.74 -3.60 -20.67
C ARG A 23 -6.66 -4.80 -21.59
N LEU A 24 -5.85 -4.75 -22.63
CA LEU A 24 -5.66 -5.86 -23.57
C LEU A 24 -5.06 -7.07 -22.86
N THR A 25 -4.03 -6.86 -22.02
CA THR A 25 -3.43 -7.94 -21.23
C THR A 25 -4.42 -8.54 -20.24
N ALA A 26 -5.20 -7.70 -19.55
CA ALA A 26 -6.26 -8.16 -18.65
C ALA A 26 -7.34 -8.97 -19.38
N TRP A 27 -7.78 -8.50 -20.55
CA TRP A 27 -8.72 -9.24 -21.40
C TRP A 27 -8.14 -10.57 -21.89
N ALA A 28 -6.89 -10.55 -22.37
CA ALA A 28 -6.22 -11.76 -22.86
C ALA A 28 -6.03 -12.80 -21.73
N VAL A 29 -5.63 -12.38 -20.53
CA VAL A 29 -5.56 -13.28 -19.35
C VAL A 29 -6.92 -13.84 -18.99
N ARG A 30 -7.98 -13.04 -19.13
CA ARG A 30 -9.36 -13.47 -18.86
C ARG A 30 -9.84 -14.53 -19.84
N VAL A 31 -9.52 -14.39 -21.14
CA VAL A 31 -9.99 -15.28 -22.22
C VAL A 31 -9.13 -16.53 -22.36
N LEU A 32 -7.82 -16.37 -22.34
CA LEU A 32 -6.84 -17.44 -22.59
C LEU A 32 -6.39 -18.16 -21.32
N GLY A 33 -6.66 -17.58 -20.16
CA GLY A 33 -6.25 -18.10 -18.86
C GLY A 33 -4.80 -17.74 -18.49
N ARG A 34 -4.51 -17.77 -17.17
CA ARG A 34 -3.21 -17.40 -16.62
C ARG A 34 -2.06 -18.26 -17.12
N ARG A 35 -2.26 -19.57 -17.25
CA ARG A 35 -1.19 -20.50 -17.68
C ARG A 35 -0.75 -20.24 -19.12
N THR A 36 -1.69 -19.98 -20.01
CA THR A 36 -1.42 -19.69 -21.43
C THR A 36 -0.73 -18.32 -21.59
N MET A 37 -1.08 -17.35 -20.76
CA MET A 37 -0.51 -16.00 -20.80
C MET A 37 0.80 -15.86 -20.01
N ALA A 38 1.20 -16.87 -19.24
CA ALA A 38 2.43 -16.83 -18.43
C ALA A 38 3.68 -16.48 -19.27
N PRO A 39 3.94 -17.09 -20.45
CA PRO A 39 5.13 -16.73 -21.24
C PRO A 39 5.15 -15.24 -21.63
N LEU A 40 3.99 -14.68 -22.03
CA LEU A 40 3.88 -13.26 -22.35
C LEU A 40 4.14 -12.37 -21.13
N LEU A 41 3.62 -12.77 -19.97
CA LEU A 41 3.89 -12.05 -18.72
C LEU A 41 5.39 -12.03 -18.39
N TYR A 42 6.08 -13.15 -18.55
CA TYR A 42 7.53 -13.22 -18.39
C TYR A 42 8.27 -12.25 -19.33
N LEU A 43 7.86 -12.16 -20.59
CA LEU A 43 8.47 -11.24 -21.56
C LEU A 43 8.20 -9.76 -21.18
N ILE A 44 6.98 -9.45 -20.77
CA ILE A 44 6.64 -8.09 -20.31
C ILE A 44 7.48 -7.72 -19.08
N VAL A 45 7.56 -8.59 -18.08
CA VAL A 45 8.35 -8.36 -16.88
C VAL A 45 9.83 -8.25 -17.21
N LEU A 46 10.33 -9.09 -18.13
CA LEU A 46 11.72 -9.02 -18.60
C LEU A 46 12.03 -7.66 -19.23
N TYR A 47 11.12 -7.13 -20.06
CA TYR A 47 11.26 -5.79 -20.62
C TYR A 47 11.39 -4.73 -19.52
N PHE A 48 10.46 -4.69 -18.55
CA PHE A 48 10.53 -3.71 -17.45
C PHE A 48 11.76 -3.92 -16.56
N TYR A 49 12.18 -5.16 -16.36
CA TYR A 49 13.39 -5.48 -15.62
C TYR A 49 14.65 -4.96 -16.36
N LEU A 50 14.78 -5.19 -17.65
CA LEU A 50 15.96 -4.77 -18.42
C LEU A 50 16.08 -3.25 -18.54
N PHE A 51 14.97 -2.55 -18.77
CA PHE A 51 14.94 -1.11 -18.99
C PHE A 51 14.66 -0.28 -17.72
N GLY A 52 14.25 -0.91 -16.61
CA GLY A 52 13.93 -0.26 -15.35
C GLY A 52 15.12 -0.20 -14.37
N ARG A 53 16.24 0.48 -14.73
CA ARG A 53 17.44 0.53 -13.89
C ARG A 53 17.15 1.01 -12.46
N SER A 54 16.49 2.16 -12.32
CA SER A 54 16.15 2.72 -11.01
C SER A 54 15.31 1.76 -10.16
N ALA A 55 14.32 1.08 -10.76
CA ALA A 55 13.49 0.10 -10.07
C ALA A 55 14.30 -1.14 -9.60
N ARG A 56 15.25 -1.61 -10.44
CA ARG A 56 16.15 -2.71 -10.05
C ARG A 56 17.07 -2.32 -8.89
N ASP A 57 17.63 -1.11 -8.94
CA ASP A 57 18.53 -0.62 -7.91
C ASP A 57 17.77 -0.43 -6.59
N SER A 58 16.54 0.08 -6.63
CA SER A 58 15.65 0.18 -5.47
C SER A 58 15.31 -1.19 -4.89
N ALA A 59 14.98 -2.17 -5.73
CA ALA A 59 14.70 -3.53 -5.29
C ALA A 59 15.94 -4.20 -4.67
N ARG A 60 17.14 -3.99 -5.23
CA ARG A 60 18.40 -4.46 -4.65
C ARG A 60 18.70 -3.82 -3.31
N GLN A 61 18.50 -2.50 -3.20
CA GLN A 61 18.69 -1.76 -1.95
C GLN A 61 17.76 -2.30 -0.87
N TYR A 62 16.47 -2.47 -1.18
CA TYR A 62 15.51 -3.04 -0.26
C TYR A 62 15.90 -4.45 0.21
N GLN A 63 16.15 -5.37 -0.71
CA GLN A 63 16.54 -6.75 -0.36
C GLN A 63 17.84 -6.78 0.45
N GLY A 64 18.83 -5.95 0.09
CA GLY A 64 20.08 -5.83 0.83
C GLY A 64 19.89 -5.28 2.25
N ASN A 65 19.01 -4.28 2.44
CA ASN A 65 18.67 -3.76 3.76
C ASN A 65 17.94 -4.82 4.59
N LEU A 66 16.96 -5.50 4.01
CA LEU A 66 16.22 -6.58 4.68
C LEU A 66 17.12 -7.72 5.12
N ALA A 67 18.06 -8.17 4.26
CA ALA A 67 19.01 -9.21 4.57
C ALA A 67 19.94 -8.81 5.73
N ARG A 68 20.49 -7.59 5.69
CA ARG A 68 21.38 -7.08 6.76
C ARG A 68 20.65 -6.93 8.08
N TRP A 69 19.46 -6.32 8.05
CA TRP A 69 18.66 -6.08 9.25
C TRP A 69 18.20 -7.38 9.92
N SER A 70 17.81 -8.38 9.13
CA SER A 70 17.34 -9.67 9.63
C SER A 70 18.46 -10.67 9.95
N GLY A 71 19.68 -10.42 9.50
CA GLY A 71 20.80 -11.39 9.59
C GLY A 71 20.65 -12.60 8.67
N ARG A 72 19.66 -12.60 7.74
CA ARG A 72 19.37 -13.73 6.84
C ARG A 72 20.14 -13.59 5.53
N VAL A 73 21.21 -14.35 5.41
CA VAL A 73 22.10 -14.33 4.23
C VAL A 73 21.36 -14.78 2.95
N GLU A 74 20.40 -15.67 3.08
CA GLU A 74 19.58 -16.17 1.96
C GLU A 74 18.70 -15.09 1.30
N LEU A 75 18.46 -13.97 1.98
CA LEU A 75 17.72 -12.82 1.46
C LEU A 75 18.59 -11.81 0.72
N GLN A 76 19.92 -12.06 0.61
CA GLN A 76 20.82 -11.18 -0.14
C GLN A 76 20.34 -11.02 -1.59
N PRO A 77 20.43 -9.79 -2.14
CA PRO A 77 19.94 -9.51 -3.48
C PRO A 77 20.78 -10.24 -4.54
N SER A 78 20.09 -10.94 -5.42
CA SER A 78 20.65 -11.57 -6.61
C SER A 78 19.85 -11.12 -7.85
N THR A 79 20.42 -11.31 -9.03
CA THR A 79 19.67 -11.09 -10.29
C THR A 79 18.34 -11.84 -10.29
N ARG A 80 18.34 -13.09 -9.80
CA ARG A 80 17.14 -13.94 -9.74
C ARG A 80 16.13 -13.42 -8.71
N SER A 81 16.54 -13.05 -7.50
CA SER A 81 15.60 -12.56 -6.47
C SER A 81 14.98 -11.21 -6.84
N VAL A 82 15.77 -10.30 -7.42
CA VAL A 82 15.26 -9.03 -7.92
C VAL A 82 14.26 -9.24 -9.06
N TYR A 83 14.57 -10.11 -10.03
CA TYR A 83 13.60 -10.46 -11.10
C TYR A 83 12.32 -11.09 -10.54
N ARG A 84 12.43 -11.99 -9.54
CA ARG A 84 11.27 -12.57 -8.85
C ARG A 84 10.40 -11.53 -8.15
N GLN A 85 10.98 -10.44 -7.62
CA GLN A 85 10.20 -9.36 -7.04
C GLN A 85 9.39 -8.60 -8.11
N PHE A 86 9.95 -8.39 -9.31
CA PHE A 86 9.19 -7.85 -10.44
C PHE A 86 8.08 -8.81 -10.89
N MET A 87 8.35 -10.11 -10.93
CA MET A 87 7.32 -11.12 -11.22
C MET A 87 6.20 -11.11 -10.18
N SER A 88 6.56 -11.07 -8.88
CA SER A 88 5.59 -10.99 -7.79
C SER A 88 4.68 -9.75 -7.91
N PHE A 89 5.23 -8.62 -8.33
CA PHE A 89 4.42 -7.41 -8.61
C PHE A 89 3.45 -7.63 -9.77
N ALA A 90 3.92 -8.21 -10.88
CA ALA A 90 3.06 -8.50 -12.03
C ALA A 90 1.94 -9.49 -11.68
N GLU A 91 2.25 -10.51 -10.89
CA GLU A 91 1.26 -11.45 -10.36
C GLU A 91 0.24 -10.75 -9.44
N ALA A 92 0.68 -9.84 -8.57
CA ALA A 92 -0.21 -9.05 -7.72
C ALA A 92 -1.16 -8.17 -8.55
N LEU A 93 -0.71 -7.62 -9.68
CA LEU A 93 -1.60 -6.89 -10.61
C LEU A 93 -2.64 -7.80 -11.26
N LEU A 94 -2.28 -9.04 -11.61
CA LEU A 94 -3.27 -10.01 -12.12
C LEU A 94 -4.24 -10.45 -11.02
N ASP A 95 -3.74 -10.69 -9.80
CA ASP A 95 -4.59 -11.02 -8.65
C ASP A 95 -5.60 -9.89 -8.36
N LYS A 96 -5.18 -8.64 -8.50
CA LYS A 96 -6.05 -7.46 -8.38
C LYS A 96 -7.23 -7.51 -9.37
N LEU A 97 -6.97 -7.91 -10.63
CA LEU A 97 -8.03 -8.07 -11.63
C LEU A 97 -8.99 -9.23 -11.28
N ASP A 98 -8.47 -10.30 -10.69
CA ASP A 98 -9.29 -11.43 -10.23
C ASP A 98 -10.17 -11.04 -9.04
N VAL A 99 -9.66 -10.24 -8.10
CA VAL A 99 -10.44 -9.65 -7.00
C VAL A 99 -11.57 -8.78 -7.54
N TRP A 100 -11.26 -7.86 -8.47
CA TRP A 100 -12.26 -6.95 -9.03
C TRP A 100 -13.34 -7.65 -9.87
N SER A 101 -13.01 -8.81 -10.43
CA SER A 101 -13.99 -9.63 -11.17
C SER A 101 -14.75 -10.62 -10.28
N GLY A 102 -14.58 -10.56 -8.95
CA GLY A 102 -15.25 -11.48 -8.02
C GLY A 102 -14.76 -12.94 -8.10
N ARG A 103 -13.61 -13.19 -8.73
CA ARG A 103 -13.07 -14.55 -8.90
C ARG A 103 -12.23 -15.04 -7.72
N VAL A 104 -11.92 -14.16 -6.78
CA VAL A 104 -11.24 -14.56 -5.54
C VAL A 104 -12.30 -14.82 -4.49
N GLY A 105 -12.57 -16.11 -4.27
CA GLY A 105 -13.52 -16.57 -3.26
C GLY A 105 -12.91 -16.54 -1.84
N ARG A 106 -13.79 -16.69 -0.85
CA ARG A 106 -13.43 -16.70 0.59
C ARG A 106 -12.45 -17.83 0.95
N GLU A 107 -12.49 -18.94 0.22
CA GLU A 107 -11.61 -20.10 0.41
C GLU A 107 -10.13 -19.79 0.17
N ARG A 108 -9.83 -18.71 -0.55
CA ARG A 108 -8.47 -18.22 -0.77
C ARG A 108 -8.00 -17.21 0.27
N LEU A 109 -8.86 -16.80 1.20
CA LEU A 109 -8.52 -15.85 2.25
C LEU A 109 -8.21 -16.58 3.55
N VAL A 110 -7.08 -16.24 4.17
CA VAL A 110 -6.72 -16.63 5.53
C VAL A 110 -6.64 -15.37 6.36
N ILE A 111 -7.57 -15.19 7.30
CA ILE A 111 -7.65 -13.97 8.10
C ILE A 111 -6.91 -14.20 9.41
N HIS A 112 -5.90 -13.38 9.65
CA HIS A 112 -5.16 -13.31 10.90
C HIS A 112 -5.65 -12.08 11.67
N ASP A 113 -6.61 -12.29 12.54
CA ASP A 113 -7.27 -11.24 13.33
C ASP A 113 -7.40 -11.69 14.79
N GLN A 114 -6.27 -11.67 15.49
CA GLN A 114 -6.20 -12.11 16.89
C GLN A 114 -7.03 -11.23 17.84
N ALA A 115 -7.24 -9.97 17.48
CA ALA A 115 -8.01 -9.03 18.28
C ALA A 115 -9.51 -8.99 17.90
N ASN A 116 -9.94 -9.86 16.98
CA ASN A 116 -11.31 -9.91 16.47
C ASN A 116 -11.81 -8.56 15.92
N LEU A 117 -10.94 -7.83 15.21
CA LEU A 117 -11.23 -6.51 14.65
C LEU A 117 -12.32 -6.57 13.58
N HIS A 118 -12.44 -7.72 12.87
CA HIS A 118 -13.49 -7.91 11.88
C HIS A 118 -14.90 -7.85 12.50
N ALA A 119 -15.05 -8.22 13.78
CA ALA A 119 -16.31 -8.03 14.49
C ALA A 119 -16.66 -6.55 14.69
N SER A 120 -15.65 -5.67 14.73
CA SER A 120 -15.83 -4.23 14.81
C SER A 120 -16.28 -3.60 13.49
N LEU A 121 -16.21 -4.35 12.36
CA LEU A 121 -16.67 -3.87 11.06
C LEU A 121 -18.16 -3.49 11.07
N ALA A 122 -18.98 -4.20 11.85
CA ALA A 122 -20.39 -3.90 12.06
C ALA A 122 -20.63 -2.91 13.22
N GLY A 123 -19.58 -2.31 13.78
CA GLY A 123 -19.69 -1.36 14.89
C GLY A 123 -20.35 -0.05 14.49
N PRO A 124 -20.85 0.72 15.48
CA PRO A 124 -21.59 1.97 15.24
C PRO A 124 -20.70 3.08 14.66
N ARG A 125 -19.40 2.98 14.79
CA ARG A 125 -18.42 3.95 14.29
C ARG A 125 -17.30 3.24 13.53
N GLY A 126 -16.94 3.78 12.37
CA GLY A 126 -15.84 3.29 11.57
C GLY A 126 -14.46 3.57 12.17
N GLN A 127 -13.43 3.02 11.57
CA GLN A 127 -12.04 3.09 12.02
C GLN A 127 -11.12 3.39 10.84
N LEU A 128 -9.87 3.77 11.13
CA LEU A 128 -8.84 3.98 10.11
C LEU A 128 -7.98 2.73 9.97
N LEU A 129 -7.88 2.21 8.75
CA LEU A 129 -6.91 1.18 8.38
C LEU A 129 -5.70 1.83 7.72
N VAL A 130 -4.52 1.56 8.24
CA VAL A 130 -3.26 1.96 7.61
C VAL A 130 -2.61 0.73 6.99
N GLY A 131 -2.55 0.73 5.67
CA GLY A 131 -1.91 -0.32 4.88
C GLY A 131 -0.56 0.10 4.33
N SER A 132 -0.04 -0.69 3.38
CA SER A 132 1.23 -0.44 2.69
C SER A 132 1.19 -0.98 1.26
N HIS A 133 2.23 -0.69 0.47
CA HIS A 133 2.42 -1.32 -0.84
C HIS A 133 3.11 -2.71 -0.72
N LEU A 134 2.96 -3.37 0.43
CA LEU A 134 3.36 -4.75 0.66
C LEU A 134 2.18 -5.68 0.37
N GLY A 135 2.35 -6.56 -0.61
CA GLY A 135 1.31 -7.48 -1.05
C GLY A 135 0.17 -6.81 -1.83
N ASN A 136 -1.05 -7.22 -1.60
CA ASN A 136 -2.22 -6.78 -2.38
C ASN A 136 -3.32 -6.17 -1.50
N LEU A 137 -3.30 -4.84 -1.35
CA LEU A 137 -4.32 -4.11 -0.57
C LEU A 137 -5.73 -4.18 -1.18
N ASP A 138 -5.87 -4.48 -2.47
CA ASP A 138 -7.19 -4.56 -3.11
C ASP A 138 -8.04 -5.71 -2.56
N ILE A 139 -7.42 -6.64 -1.85
CA ILE A 139 -8.12 -7.68 -1.08
C ILE A 139 -8.93 -7.12 0.08
N CYS A 140 -8.66 -5.88 0.52
CA CYS A 140 -9.55 -5.18 1.46
C CYS A 140 -10.99 -5.14 0.97
N ARG A 141 -11.20 -5.16 -0.36
CA ARG A 141 -12.54 -5.29 -0.94
C ARG A 141 -13.22 -6.60 -0.53
N ALA A 142 -12.48 -7.73 -0.63
CA ALA A 142 -13.01 -9.01 -0.22
C ALA A 142 -13.35 -9.03 1.29
N LEU A 143 -12.60 -8.31 2.12
CA LEU A 143 -12.93 -8.14 3.53
C LEU A 143 -14.22 -7.32 3.73
N ALA A 144 -14.40 -6.23 2.99
CA ALA A 144 -15.61 -5.43 3.04
C ALA A 144 -16.85 -6.26 2.63
N GLU A 145 -16.72 -7.10 1.61
CA GLU A 145 -17.78 -8.03 1.18
C GLU A 145 -18.06 -9.15 2.22
N MET A 146 -17.04 -9.54 3.01
CA MET A 146 -17.20 -10.54 4.09
C MET A 146 -17.89 -9.97 5.34
N GLY A 147 -17.65 -8.70 5.66
CA GLY A 147 -18.21 -8.01 6.83
C GLY A 147 -19.65 -7.56 6.66
N GLY A 148 -20.33 -7.92 5.56
CA GLY A 148 -21.69 -7.48 5.27
C GLY A 148 -21.72 -6.10 4.63
N GLU A 149 -22.50 -5.16 5.17
CA GLU A 149 -22.72 -3.82 4.57
C GLU A 149 -21.63 -2.79 4.86
N VAL A 150 -20.41 -3.20 5.22
CA VAL A 150 -19.33 -2.26 5.57
C VAL A 150 -18.83 -1.53 4.33
N ARG A 151 -18.94 -0.20 4.35
CA ARG A 151 -18.37 0.66 3.32
C ARG A 151 -16.95 1.03 3.65
N MET A 152 -16.03 0.75 2.72
CA MET A 152 -14.63 1.10 2.84
C MET A 152 -14.27 2.24 1.89
N ASN A 153 -13.74 3.31 2.45
CA ASN A 153 -13.29 4.48 1.70
C ASN A 153 -11.75 4.49 1.68
N VAL A 154 -11.17 4.27 0.50
CA VAL A 154 -9.72 4.26 0.32
C VAL A 154 -9.26 5.65 -0.07
N LEU A 155 -8.41 6.24 0.76
CA LEU A 155 -7.85 7.57 0.55
C LEU A 155 -6.65 7.47 -0.40
N VAL A 156 -6.70 8.17 -1.51
CA VAL A 156 -5.68 8.11 -2.57
C VAL A 156 -5.25 9.51 -3.00
N HIS A 157 -3.98 9.66 -3.39
CA HIS A 157 -3.42 10.91 -3.92
C HIS A 157 -3.46 10.99 -5.46
N THR A 158 -4.34 10.22 -6.12
CA THR A 158 -4.42 10.17 -7.57
C THR A 158 -5.59 11.00 -8.12
N ARG A 159 -5.35 11.72 -9.22
CA ARG A 159 -6.40 12.45 -9.95
C ARG A 159 -7.39 11.53 -10.70
N HIS A 160 -7.13 10.22 -10.72
CA HIS A 160 -7.97 9.24 -11.42
C HIS A 160 -9.00 8.55 -10.53
N ALA A 161 -9.14 8.98 -9.27
CA ALA A 161 -10.11 8.39 -8.32
C ALA A 161 -11.54 8.38 -8.86
N GLU A 162 -11.98 9.46 -9.50
CA GLU A 162 -13.34 9.55 -10.08
C GLU A 162 -13.58 8.57 -11.23
N GLN A 163 -12.58 8.44 -12.13
CA GLN A 163 -12.70 7.49 -13.24
C GLN A 163 -12.74 6.04 -12.73
N PHE A 164 -11.96 5.77 -11.69
CA PHE A 164 -11.93 4.46 -11.05
C PHE A 164 -13.24 4.17 -10.32
N ASN A 165 -13.81 5.14 -9.60
CA ASN A 165 -15.12 4.98 -8.94
C ASN A 165 -16.22 4.65 -9.95
N ARG A 166 -16.26 5.31 -11.12
CA ARG A 166 -17.20 4.95 -12.20
C ARG A 166 -17.07 3.50 -12.65
N LEU A 167 -15.85 2.95 -12.68
CA LEU A 167 -15.64 1.54 -13.01
C LEU A 167 -16.10 0.62 -11.87
N LEU A 168 -15.92 1.01 -10.62
CA LEU A 168 -16.42 0.28 -9.46
C LEU A 168 -17.96 0.23 -9.45
N ASP A 169 -18.61 1.38 -9.67
CA ASP A 169 -20.08 1.49 -9.76
C ASP A 169 -20.63 0.56 -10.85
N GLN A 170 -19.98 0.51 -12.03
CA GLN A 170 -20.36 -0.39 -13.13
C GLN A 170 -20.14 -1.88 -12.81
N SER A 171 -19.26 -2.20 -11.87
CA SER A 171 -18.98 -3.58 -11.46
C SER A 171 -19.82 -4.05 -10.26
N GLY A 172 -20.74 -3.21 -9.76
CA GLY A 172 -21.55 -3.52 -8.57
C GLY A 172 -20.76 -3.53 -7.26
N ALA A 173 -19.64 -2.82 -7.22
CA ALA A 173 -18.76 -2.74 -6.05
C ALA A 173 -19.13 -1.56 -5.14
N ASP A 174 -20.36 -1.52 -4.66
CA ASP A 174 -20.90 -0.40 -3.88
C ASP A 174 -20.23 -0.21 -2.50
N ASN A 175 -19.53 -1.24 -2.02
CA ASN A 175 -18.87 -1.24 -0.71
C ASN A 175 -17.46 -0.64 -0.71
N LEU A 176 -16.89 -0.29 -1.87
CA LEU A 176 -15.57 0.31 -1.98
C LEU A 176 -15.64 1.64 -2.72
N ARG A 177 -15.08 2.70 -2.13
CA ARG A 177 -14.99 4.02 -2.75
C ARG A 177 -13.58 4.57 -2.64
N LEU A 178 -13.04 5.13 -3.73
CA LEU A 178 -11.82 5.91 -3.70
C LEU A 178 -12.15 7.37 -3.41
N ILE A 179 -11.49 7.95 -2.42
CA ILE A 179 -11.57 9.38 -2.11
C ILE A 179 -10.22 9.99 -2.42
N GLN A 180 -10.20 10.95 -3.34
CA GLN A 180 -9.00 11.72 -3.59
C GLN A 180 -8.78 12.68 -2.42
N VAL A 181 -7.60 12.59 -1.80
CA VAL A 181 -7.17 13.47 -0.72
C VAL A 181 -5.90 14.17 -1.18
N SER A 182 -6.04 15.37 -1.71
CA SER A 182 -4.89 16.20 -2.10
C SER A 182 -4.33 16.95 -0.90
N GLU A 183 -5.23 17.43 -0.04
CA GLU A 183 -4.93 18.16 1.20
C GLU A 183 -5.99 17.81 2.25
N LEU A 184 -5.60 17.87 3.52
CA LEU A 184 -6.53 17.71 4.66
C LEU A 184 -7.18 19.05 4.97
N ASP A 185 -8.01 19.56 4.07
CA ASP A 185 -8.79 20.76 4.30
C ASP A 185 -9.98 20.51 5.26
N PRO A 186 -10.58 21.54 5.86
CA PRO A 186 -11.68 21.39 6.81
C PRO A 186 -12.93 20.70 6.23
N ALA A 187 -13.23 20.89 4.94
CA ALA A 187 -14.38 20.28 4.29
C ALA A 187 -14.16 18.77 4.12
N THR A 188 -12.98 18.38 3.66
CA THR A 188 -12.55 16.96 3.57
C THR A 188 -12.59 16.31 4.96
N MET A 189 -12.06 16.98 5.99
CA MET A 189 -12.06 16.45 7.36
C MET A 189 -13.48 16.21 7.88
N LEU A 190 -14.40 17.16 7.64
CA LEU A 190 -15.81 17.02 8.03
C LEU A 190 -16.46 15.82 7.32
N GLN A 191 -16.24 15.67 6.01
CA GLN A 191 -16.77 14.54 5.26
C GLN A 191 -16.25 13.19 5.78
N LEU A 192 -14.95 13.09 6.09
CA LEU A 192 -14.35 11.87 6.63
C LEU A 192 -14.89 11.54 8.04
N SER A 193 -15.07 12.56 8.90
CA SER A 193 -15.69 12.39 10.22
C SER A 193 -17.13 11.85 10.10
N GLN A 194 -17.95 12.46 9.24
CA GLN A 194 -19.31 12.00 9.00
C GLN A 194 -19.39 10.56 8.47
N ARG A 195 -18.42 10.14 7.66
CA ARG A 195 -18.32 8.75 7.18
C ARG A 195 -18.03 7.79 8.34
N LEU A 196 -17.05 8.12 9.18
CA LEU A 196 -16.75 7.31 10.37
C LEU A 196 -17.96 7.21 11.32
N GLU A 197 -18.69 8.31 11.52
CA GLU A 197 -19.91 8.32 12.36
C GLU A 197 -21.03 7.44 11.80
N ARG A 198 -21.05 7.19 10.49
CA ARG A 198 -21.97 6.25 9.83
C ARG A 198 -21.46 4.81 9.81
N GLY A 199 -20.37 4.49 10.50
CA GLY A 199 -19.77 3.17 10.51
C GLY A 199 -18.93 2.84 9.27
N GLU A 200 -18.69 3.83 8.35
CA GLU A 200 -17.84 3.61 7.18
C GLU A 200 -16.36 3.61 7.61
N TRP A 201 -15.58 2.70 7.08
CA TRP A 201 -14.15 2.61 7.38
C TRP A 201 -13.31 3.41 6.37
N LEU A 202 -12.21 3.95 6.86
CA LEU A 202 -11.23 4.65 6.04
C LEU A 202 -9.98 3.78 5.89
N ALA A 203 -9.37 3.77 4.71
CA ALA A 203 -8.10 3.09 4.47
C ALA A 203 -7.12 4.02 3.77
N ILE A 204 -5.84 3.99 4.19
CA ILE A 204 -4.77 4.80 3.60
C ILE A 204 -3.46 4.04 3.61
N ALA A 205 -2.62 4.21 2.59
CA ALA A 205 -1.27 3.68 2.59
C ALA A 205 -0.32 4.55 3.42
N GLY A 206 0.48 3.93 4.30
CA GLY A 206 1.40 4.61 5.22
C GLY A 206 2.87 4.58 4.79
N ASP A 207 3.19 4.03 3.61
CA ASP A 207 4.57 3.78 3.18
C ASP A 207 5.01 4.56 1.92
N ARG A 208 4.23 5.55 1.46
CA ARG A 208 4.64 6.44 0.37
C ARG A 208 4.46 7.90 0.73
N VAL A 209 5.53 8.65 0.54
CA VAL A 209 5.52 10.11 0.74
C VAL A 209 4.75 10.77 -0.42
N PRO A 210 3.83 11.70 -0.16
CA PRO A 210 3.12 12.45 -1.19
C PRO A 210 4.06 13.24 -2.09
N LEU A 211 3.64 13.48 -3.34
CA LEU A 211 4.40 14.19 -4.38
C LEU A 211 4.71 15.64 -4.06
N HIS A 212 3.76 16.33 -3.42
CA HIS A 212 3.81 17.76 -3.18
C HIS A 212 3.42 18.04 -1.73
N GLY A 213 4.28 18.74 -1.01
CA GLY A 213 3.95 19.35 0.28
C GLY A 213 3.64 18.41 1.45
N GLY A 214 3.81 17.09 1.31
CA GLY A 214 3.53 16.15 2.37
C GLY A 214 4.57 16.19 3.49
N ARG A 215 4.11 16.34 4.74
CA ARG A 215 5.01 16.23 5.90
C ARG A 215 5.49 14.81 6.08
N THR A 216 6.77 14.65 6.37
CA THR A 216 7.40 13.37 6.66
C THR A 216 7.96 13.32 8.08
N ALA A 217 8.08 12.11 8.61
CA ALA A 217 8.87 11.82 9.80
C ALA A 217 9.90 10.75 9.45
N MET A 218 11.10 10.90 10.00
CA MET A 218 12.15 9.90 9.85
C MET A 218 11.90 8.75 10.83
N ALA A 219 12.07 7.52 10.34
CA ALA A 219 12.06 6.31 11.15
C ALA A 219 13.20 5.39 10.71
N ASP A 220 13.69 4.56 11.63
CA ASP A 220 14.53 3.44 11.24
C ASP A 220 13.66 2.39 10.54
N PHE A 221 14.03 2.04 9.31
CA PHE A 221 13.36 1.00 8.55
C PHE A 221 14.40 0.10 7.90
N LEU A 222 14.38 -1.17 8.32
CA LEU A 222 15.37 -2.18 7.91
C LEU A 222 16.81 -1.75 8.21
N GLY A 223 17.03 -1.12 9.36
CA GLY A 223 18.35 -0.67 9.84
C GLY A 223 18.90 0.56 9.13
N GLN A 224 18.07 1.31 8.44
CA GLN A 224 18.43 2.57 7.77
C GLN A 224 17.37 3.65 8.00
N PRO A 225 17.75 4.93 8.19
CA PRO A 225 16.78 6.00 8.30
C PRO A 225 16.03 6.19 6.99
N ALA A 226 14.70 6.24 7.07
CA ALA A 226 13.81 6.43 5.94
C ALA A 226 12.70 7.41 6.26
N ALA A 227 12.25 8.17 5.27
CA ALA A 227 11.16 9.12 5.42
C ALA A 227 9.81 8.44 5.17
N PHE A 228 8.90 8.55 6.15
CA PHE A 228 7.53 8.08 6.07
C PHE A 228 6.54 9.25 6.10
N PRO A 229 5.35 9.14 5.48
CA PRO A 229 4.35 10.19 5.53
C PRO A 229 3.78 10.36 6.93
N GLN A 230 3.57 11.61 7.36
CA GLN A 230 2.84 11.94 8.59
C GLN A 230 1.32 11.89 8.41
N GLY A 231 0.84 11.94 7.15
CA GLY A 231 -0.57 12.07 6.80
C GLY A 231 -1.51 11.10 7.52
N PRO A 232 -1.27 9.79 7.50
CA PRO A 232 -2.13 8.81 8.18
C PRO A 232 -2.29 9.07 9.68
N TRP A 233 -1.23 9.47 10.34
CA TRP A 233 -1.19 9.70 11.79
C TRP A 233 -1.82 11.02 12.19
N LEU A 234 -1.61 12.06 11.37
CA LEU A 234 -2.30 13.34 11.50
C LEU A 234 -3.81 13.15 11.32
N LEU A 235 -4.21 12.41 10.30
CA LEU A 235 -5.60 12.09 10.03
C LEU A 235 -6.24 11.35 11.20
N ALA A 236 -5.58 10.31 11.73
CA ALA A 236 -6.05 9.55 12.86
C ALA A 236 -6.30 10.41 14.11
N GLY A 237 -5.38 11.31 14.41
CA GLY A 237 -5.50 12.19 15.56
C GLY A 237 -6.57 13.27 15.40
N LEU A 238 -6.72 13.82 14.19
CA LEU A 238 -7.76 14.81 13.90
C LEU A 238 -9.17 14.20 13.90
N LEU A 239 -9.32 12.94 13.44
CA LEU A 239 -10.58 12.22 13.44
C LEU A 239 -10.89 11.53 14.77
N GLU A 240 -9.93 11.49 15.69
CA GLU A 240 -10.04 10.81 16.99
C GLU A 240 -10.62 9.39 16.89
N CYS A 241 -10.21 8.64 15.89
CA CYS A 241 -10.69 7.29 15.62
C CYS A 241 -9.64 6.23 15.96
N PRO A 242 -10.07 4.98 16.19
CA PRO A 242 -9.16 3.84 16.29
C PRO A 242 -8.38 3.65 15.00
N VAL A 243 -7.11 3.23 15.14
CA VAL A 243 -6.21 2.91 14.04
C VAL A 243 -5.83 1.45 14.10
N ASN A 244 -5.98 0.78 12.99
CA ASN A 244 -5.51 -0.59 12.82
C ASN A 244 -4.61 -0.70 11.59
N LEU A 245 -3.73 -1.68 11.57
CA LEU A 245 -2.89 -1.97 10.41
C LEU A 245 -3.51 -3.09 9.59
N LEU A 246 -3.34 -2.99 8.29
CA LEU A 246 -3.80 -3.97 7.33
C LEU A 246 -2.69 -4.35 6.37
N PHE A 247 -2.31 -5.63 6.37
CA PHE A 247 -1.38 -6.19 5.40
C PHE A 247 -2.02 -7.40 4.72
N CYS A 248 -1.77 -7.57 3.44
CA CYS A 248 -2.29 -8.70 2.69
C CYS A 248 -1.18 -9.37 1.87
N LEU A 249 -0.66 -10.46 2.39
CA LEU A 249 0.46 -11.21 1.82
C LEU A 249 -0.05 -12.42 1.03
N LYS A 250 0.52 -12.69 -0.12
CA LYS A 250 0.22 -13.93 -0.86
C LYS A 250 1.24 -15.01 -0.48
N GLN A 251 0.75 -16.12 0.06
CA GLN A 251 1.54 -17.31 0.39
C GLN A 251 0.77 -18.54 -0.08
N ASP A 252 1.43 -19.48 -0.72
CA ASP A 252 0.85 -20.76 -1.18
C ASP A 252 -0.51 -20.62 -1.90
N GLU A 253 -0.60 -19.66 -2.84
CA GLU A 253 -1.81 -19.31 -3.62
C GLU A 253 -2.98 -18.77 -2.76
N ARG A 254 -2.78 -18.52 -1.48
CA ARG A 254 -3.76 -17.91 -0.56
C ARG A 254 -3.33 -16.49 -0.18
N PHE A 255 -4.30 -15.70 0.20
CA PHE A 255 -4.09 -14.34 0.68
C PHE A 255 -4.23 -14.31 2.20
N HIS A 256 -3.11 -14.07 2.86
CA HIS A 256 -3.03 -13.93 4.31
C HIS A 256 -3.26 -12.48 4.68
N VAL A 257 -4.44 -12.20 5.21
CA VAL A 257 -4.87 -10.87 5.61
C VAL A 257 -4.59 -10.70 7.09
N HIS A 258 -3.68 -9.80 7.43
CA HIS A 258 -3.33 -9.48 8.80
C HIS A 258 -4.01 -8.19 9.21
N LEU A 259 -4.94 -8.28 10.15
CA LEU A 259 -5.57 -7.17 10.83
C LEU A 259 -4.95 -7.03 12.24
N GLU A 260 -4.32 -5.90 12.50
CA GLU A 260 -3.59 -5.66 13.74
C GLU A 260 -4.07 -4.39 14.43
N PRO A 261 -4.42 -4.43 15.73
CA PRO A 261 -4.69 -3.22 16.48
C PRO A 261 -3.41 -2.42 16.60
N PHE A 262 -3.51 -1.10 16.35
CA PHE A 262 -2.36 -0.22 16.44
C PHE A 262 -2.50 0.81 17.57
N ALA A 263 -3.60 1.54 17.59
CA ALA A 263 -3.90 2.50 18.64
C ALA A 263 -5.41 2.73 18.74
N GLU A 264 -5.96 2.76 19.95
CA GLU A 264 -7.35 3.16 20.15
C GLU A 264 -7.58 4.62 19.77
N ARG A 265 -6.61 5.49 20.05
CA ARG A 265 -6.58 6.89 19.67
C ARG A 265 -5.16 7.40 19.60
N ILE A 266 -4.88 8.30 18.64
CA ILE A 266 -3.64 9.07 18.59
C ILE A 266 -4.00 10.48 19.09
N ARG A 267 -3.42 10.88 20.22
CA ARG A 267 -3.65 12.18 20.82
C ARG A 267 -2.32 12.88 21.08
N TRP A 268 -2.31 14.17 20.84
CA TRP A 268 -1.15 15.03 21.14
C TRP A 268 -1.57 16.36 21.71
N ARG A 269 -0.66 17.01 22.43
CA ARG A 269 -0.71 18.44 22.71
C ARG A 269 0.12 19.17 21.66
N ARG A 270 -0.10 20.47 21.51
CA ARG A 270 0.65 21.27 20.52
C ARG A 270 2.17 21.13 20.66
N ALA A 271 2.68 20.98 21.87
CA ALA A 271 4.10 20.89 22.17
C ALA A 271 4.72 19.51 21.85
N ASP A 272 3.94 18.42 21.86
CA ASP A 272 4.43 17.05 21.70
C ASP A 272 3.98 16.36 20.41
N ARG A 273 3.22 17.07 19.55
CA ARG A 273 2.64 16.51 18.32
C ARG A 273 3.66 15.79 17.46
N ASP A 274 4.80 16.44 17.18
CA ASP A 274 5.79 15.90 16.26
C ASP A 274 6.47 14.64 16.85
N ALA A 275 6.65 14.60 18.18
CA ALA A 275 7.16 13.42 18.89
C ALA A 275 6.17 12.25 18.86
N VAL A 276 4.89 12.51 19.11
CA VAL A 276 3.83 11.49 19.05
C VAL A 276 3.71 10.91 17.64
N ILE A 277 3.74 11.76 16.62
CA ILE A 277 3.69 11.32 15.22
C ILE A 277 4.94 10.51 14.86
N ALA A 278 6.14 10.96 15.24
CA ALA A 278 7.37 10.22 14.99
C ALA A 278 7.35 8.85 15.65
N GLN A 279 6.83 8.73 16.87
CA GLN A 279 6.66 7.45 17.55
C GLN A 279 5.67 6.53 16.82
N ALA A 280 4.54 7.06 16.36
CA ALA A 280 3.58 6.29 15.58
C ALA A 280 4.19 5.81 14.26
N VAL A 281 4.92 6.66 13.56
CA VAL A 281 5.65 6.31 12.33
C VAL A 281 6.68 5.21 12.59
N GLN A 282 7.47 5.29 13.66
CA GLN A 282 8.46 4.26 13.99
C GLN A 282 7.78 2.91 14.28
N ARG A 283 6.74 2.89 15.10
CA ARG A 283 5.98 1.67 15.39
C ARG A 283 5.38 1.03 14.12
N TYR A 284 4.92 1.86 13.19
CA TYR A 284 4.43 1.36 11.89
C TYR A 284 5.57 0.79 11.04
N ALA A 285 6.71 1.48 10.96
CA ALA A 285 7.90 1.00 10.23
C ALA A 285 8.37 -0.35 10.78
N ASP A 286 8.37 -0.54 12.10
CA ASP A 286 8.73 -1.81 12.74
C ASP A 286 7.76 -2.95 12.34
N ARG A 287 6.44 -2.67 12.33
CA ARG A 287 5.43 -3.65 11.88
C ARG A 287 5.58 -3.98 10.40
N LEU A 288 5.77 -2.95 9.56
CA LEU A 288 6.02 -3.15 8.13
C LEU A 288 7.28 -3.98 7.89
N ALA A 289 8.38 -3.73 8.62
CA ALA A 289 9.62 -4.48 8.51
C ALA A 289 9.41 -5.97 8.85
N ALA A 290 8.67 -6.28 9.92
CA ALA A 290 8.32 -7.65 10.27
C ALA A 290 7.54 -8.36 9.16
N ARG A 291 6.55 -7.68 8.56
CA ARG A 291 5.76 -8.22 7.44
C ARG A 291 6.56 -8.35 6.14
N CYS A 292 7.51 -7.44 5.89
CA CYS A 292 8.46 -7.59 4.78
C CYS A 292 9.33 -8.86 4.92
N LEU A 293 9.64 -9.26 6.15
CA LEU A 293 10.41 -10.49 6.40
C LEU A 293 9.60 -11.76 6.12
N GLU A 294 8.28 -11.73 6.32
CA GLU A 294 7.37 -12.84 5.99
C GLU A 294 7.16 -13.00 4.47
N ALA A 295 7.17 -11.87 3.73
CA ALA A 295 6.96 -11.84 2.28
C ALA A 295 8.01 -10.96 1.58
N PRO A 296 9.29 -11.37 1.55
CA PRO A 296 10.41 -10.51 1.18
C PRO A 296 10.40 -10.02 -0.27
N LEU A 297 9.61 -10.61 -1.14
CA LEU A 297 9.51 -10.22 -2.54
C LEU A 297 8.21 -9.46 -2.87
N GLN A 298 7.41 -9.07 -1.87
CA GLN A 298 6.09 -8.49 -2.08
C GLN A 298 5.99 -7.02 -1.69
N TRP A 299 7.08 -6.35 -1.28
CA TRP A 299 7.06 -4.90 -1.06
C TRP A 299 7.35 -4.17 -2.37
N PHE A 300 6.32 -3.53 -2.94
CA PHE A 300 6.33 -3.00 -4.31
C PHE A 300 6.67 -1.50 -4.37
N ASN A 301 7.71 -1.11 -3.65
CA ASN A 301 8.30 0.23 -3.72
C ASN A 301 9.54 0.23 -4.61
N PHE A 302 9.32 0.41 -5.93
CA PHE A 302 10.37 0.40 -6.95
C PHE A 302 10.96 1.80 -7.20
N TYR A 303 11.17 2.59 -6.14
CA TYR A 303 11.80 3.89 -6.19
C TYR A 303 12.82 4.04 -5.04
N PRO A 304 13.76 5.01 -5.10
CA PRO A 304 14.81 5.19 -4.08
C PRO A 304 14.25 5.62 -2.73
N PHE A 305 13.72 4.69 -1.96
CA PHE A 305 12.98 4.93 -0.71
C PHE A 305 13.84 5.55 0.38
N TRP A 306 15.12 5.14 0.50
CA TRP A 306 16.06 5.64 1.51
C TRP A 306 16.86 6.87 1.06
N ASN A 307 16.76 7.27 -0.21
CA ASN A 307 17.50 8.40 -0.77
C ASN A 307 16.71 9.72 -0.69
N THR A 308 15.59 9.75 0.02
CA THR A 308 14.86 10.98 0.31
C THR A 308 15.70 11.83 1.24
N GLN A 309 16.27 12.93 0.74
CA GLN A 309 16.98 13.91 1.56
C GLN A 309 16.05 14.41 2.66
N ASP A 310 16.59 14.49 3.89
CA ASP A 310 15.90 15.15 5.01
C ASP A 310 15.57 16.59 4.59
N PRO A 311 14.27 16.99 4.53
CA PRO A 311 13.89 18.35 4.13
C PRO A 311 14.46 19.45 5.05
N ARG A 312 15.14 19.08 6.14
CA ARG A 312 15.77 19.99 7.12
C ARG A 312 17.25 20.27 6.84
N ARG A 313 17.81 19.80 5.73
CA ARG A 313 19.22 20.04 5.34
C ARG A 313 19.41 21.17 4.31
N ASP A 314 18.37 21.92 3.98
CA ASP A 314 18.46 23.17 3.22
C ASP A 314 18.10 24.36 4.11
#